data_d13b0d2c91a60f30860bd8fb697cfb7a
#
_entry.id   d13b0d2c91a60f30860bd8fb697cfb7a
#
_cell.length_a   1.000
_cell.length_b   1.000
_cell.length_c   1.000
_cell.angle_alpha   90.00
_cell.angle_beta   90.00
_cell.angle_gamma   90.00
#
_symmetry.space_group_name_H-M   'P 1'
#
loop_
_entity.id
_entity.type
_entity.pdbx_description
1 polymer ?
#
loop_
_entity_poly.entity_id
_entity_poly.type
_entity_poly.pdbx_seq_one_letter_code
_entity_poly.pdbx_strand_id
1 'polypeptide(L)'
;LTSALLTRNTKSIKMLVAARPSYINPVLLAKMIATFDQLTKGRISINLIAGQNEVENEAEGVGLNKDQRYEAMEEEVEICKALWSTQGKVDYVGRHYNLKQAHIGPEIYQKPFPKFYLGGGSSQAAELSAKHSDVHLFWGDSVGRIQTNIADMRALAAKYGREENIGFGMRLQIICRETEQEAWGVAEGLVRSVTDEQKDIIKTHFANSVANQRVRQLAEEYGEKISPNMWTGLTKARPGAGVVIVGNPEQCAKTLQDYIDIGCHSFCLSGYLHDEEAERFGKWVRPLLFEQNPDRMKFI
;
A
#
# COMPACT_ATOMS: atom_id res chain seq x y z
N LEU A 1 4.81 14.65 9.05
CA LEU A 1 5.41 15.08 10.32
C LEU A 1 5.70 13.89 11.24
N THR A 2 4.75 12.95 11.45
CA THR A 2 4.94 11.77 12.31
C THR A 2 6.17 10.95 11.89
N SER A 3 6.34 10.69 10.59
CA SER A 3 7.49 9.96 10.07
C SER A 3 8.83 10.63 10.43
N ALA A 4 8.89 11.96 10.41
CA ALA A 4 10.08 12.69 10.78
C ALA A 4 10.43 12.53 12.27
N LEU A 5 9.44 12.48 13.16
CA LEU A 5 9.63 12.18 14.59
C LEU A 5 10.12 10.74 14.81
N LEU A 6 9.54 9.78 14.09
CA LEU A 6 9.91 8.37 14.21
C LEU A 6 11.34 8.11 13.76
N THR A 7 11.83 8.81 12.74
CA THR A 7 13.23 8.64 12.28
C THR A 7 14.27 9.08 13.29
N ARG A 8 13.94 10.03 14.17
CA ARG A 8 14.82 10.45 15.26
C ARG A 8 15.00 9.34 16.31
N ASN A 9 13.95 8.56 16.54
CA ASN A 9 13.91 7.51 17.56
C ASN A 9 14.24 6.11 17.03
N THR A 10 14.51 6.00 15.71
CA THR A 10 14.80 4.72 15.04
C THR A 10 16.05 4.85 14.18
N LYS A 11 16.77 3.73 13.97
CA LYS A 11 18.03 3.72 13.19
C LYS A 11 17.88 3.09 11.81
N SER A 12 17.07 2.05 11.68
CA SER A 12 17.00 1.20 10.47
C SER A 12 15.61 1.16 9.81
N ILE A 13 14.55 1.48 10.54
CA ILE A 13 13.19 1.38 10.01
C ILE A 13 13.00 2.37 8.85
N LYS A 14 12.45 1.90 7.73
CA LYS A 14 12.06 2.73 6.59
C LYS A 14 10.63 3.23 6.75
N MET A 15 10.37 4.42 6.24
CA MET A 15 9.07 5.07 6.29
C MET A 15 8.42 5.02 4.92
N LEU A 16 7.26 4.36 4.81
CA LEU A 16 6.41 4.42 3.63
C LEU A 16 5.42 5.57 3.83
N VAL A 17 5.69 6.71 3.21
CA VAL A 17 4.94 7.95 3.40
C VAL A 17 3.86 8.07 2.35
N ALA A 18 2.62 8.32 2.78
CA ALA A 18 1.50 8.55 1.88
C ALA A 18 1.62 9.92 1.18
N ALA A 19 1.45 9.94 -0.14
CA ALA A 19 1.33 11.14 -0.95
C ALA A 19 -0.02 11.09 -1.71
N ARG A 20 -0.82 12.14 -1.55
CA ARG A 20 -2.11 12.32 -2.26
C ARG A 20 -1.93 13.43 -3.30
N PRO A 21 -2.41 13.24 -4.55
CA PRO A 21 -2.26 14.22 -5.61
C PRO A 21 -2.98 15.53 -5.26
N SER A 22 -2.40 16.64 -5.68
CA SER A 22 -2.95 18.01 -5.56
C SER A 22 -3.03 18.58 -4.14
N TYR A 23 -2.59 17.85 -3.12
CA TYR A 23 -2.51 18.39 -1.74
C TYR A 23 -1.24 19.20 -1.50
N ILE A 24 -0.15 18.86 -2.17
CA ILE A 24 1.13 19.54 -2.06
C ILE A 24 1.65 19.81 -3.48
N ASN A 25 2.08 21.05 -3.75
CA ASN A 25 2.72 21.36 -5.03
C ASN A 25 3.89 20.39 -5.29
N PRO A 26 4.01 19.79 -6.49
CA PRO A 26 4.98 18.73 -6.77
C PRO A 26 6.45 19.15 -6.59
N VAL A 27 6.79 20.41 -6.83
CA VAL A 27 8.15 20.92 -6.56
C VAL A 27 8.43 20.97 -5.07
N LEU A 28 7.44 21.39 -4.27
CA LEU A 28 7.58 21.38 -2.80
C LEU A 28 7.64 19.94 -2.28
N LEU A 29 6.81 19.04 -2.78
CA LEU A 29 6.83 17.62 -2.44
C LEU A 29 8.21 17.01 -2.74
N ALA A 30 8.77 17.27 -3.92
CA ALA A 30 10.10 16.81 -4.30
C ALA A 30 11.20 17.31 -3.34
N LYS A 31 11.15 18.60 -2.93
CA LYS A 31 12.06 19.17 -1.92
C LYS A 31 11.93 18.52 -0.57
N MET A 32 10.70 18.33 -0.09
CA MET A 32 10.42 17.69 1.20
C MET A 32 10.94 16.25 1.25
N ILE A 33 10.68 15.48 0.19
CA ILE A 33 11.14 14.08 0.08
C ILE A 33 12.67 14.04 0.01
N ALA A 34 13.32 14.87 -0.82
CA ALA A 34 14.77 14.90 -0.94
C ALA A 34 15.42 15.28 0.40
N THR A 35 14.88 16.26 1.11
CA THR A 35 15.37 16.65 2.45
C THR A 35 15.24 15.49 3.44
N PHE A 36 14.08 14.82 3.45
CA PHE A 36 13.86 13.68 4.33
C PHE A 36 14.80 12.51 3.99
N ASP A 37 14.99 12.24 2.71
CA ASP A 37 15.86 11.18 2.20
C ASP A 37 17.31 11.41 2.60
N GLN A 38 17.82 12.63 2.47
CA GLN A 38 19.16 13.04 2.93
C GLN A 38 19.32 12.87 4.45
N LEU A 39 18.40 13.43 5.23
CA LEU A 39 18.47 13.39 6.69
C LEU A 39 18.40 11.97 7.24
N THR A 40 17.71 11.07 6.55
CA THR A 40 17.50 9.69 6.98
C THR A 40 18.43 8.69 6.29
N LYS A 41 19.26 9.14 5.35
CA LYS A 41 20.15 8.29 4.55
C LYS A 41 19.40 7.16 3.85
N GLY A 42 18.32 7.51 3.14
CA GLY A 42 17.58 6.58 2.30
C GLY A 42 16.46 5.79 2.98
N ARG A 43 15.90 6.28 4.09
CA ARG A 43 14.83 5.58 4.81
C ARG A 43 13.41 6.04 4.46
N ILE A 44 13.19 6.55 3.25
CA ILE A 44 11.86 6.93 2.76
C ILE A 44 11.49 6.12 1.52
N SER A 45 10.23 5.74 1.44
CA SER A 45 9.53 5.30 0.24
C SER A 45 8.17 6.01 0.17
N ILE A 46 7.58 6.09 -1.00
CA ILE A 46 6.38 6.90 -1.25
C ILE A 46 5.24 5.98 -1.61
N ASN A 47 4.12 6.09 -0.90
CA ASN A 47 2.88 5.40 -1.24
C ASN A 47 1.92 6.39 -1.89
N LEU A 48 1.68 6.21 -3.18
CA LEU A 48 0.76 7.03 -3.96
C LEU A 48 -0.69 6.64 -3.66
N ILE A 49 -1.53 7.59 -3.27
CA ILE A 49 -2.92 7.36 -2.88
C ILE A 49 -3.83 8.33 -3.62
N ALA A 50 -4.60 7.84 -4.58
CA ALA A 50 -5.52 8.69 -5.37
C ALA A 50 -6.71 9.24 -4.57
N GLY A 51 -6.98 8.68 -3.38
CA GLY A 51 -8.17 8.99 -2.58
C GLY A 51 -9.40 8.20 -3.04
N GLN A 52 -10.17 7.70 -2.08
CA GLN A 52 -11.35 6.86 -2.35
C GLN A 52 -12.68 7.57 -2.07
N ASN A 53 -12.66 8.63 -1.26
CA ASN A 53 -13.84 9.33 -0.79
C ASN A 53 -13.90 10.70 -1.45
N GLU A 54 -14.86 10.88 -2.36
CA GLU A 54 -15.05 12.16 -3.08
C GLU A 54 -15.51 13.27 -2.13
N VAL A 55 -16.37 12.96 -1.18
CA VAL A 55 -16.85 13.92 -0.17
C VAL A 55 -15.69 14.44 0.69
N GLU A 56 -14.76 13.57 1.08
CA GLU A 56 -13.56 13.98 1.82
C GLU A 56 -12.66 14.88 0.96
N ASN A 57 -12.43 14.51 -0.30
CA ASN A 57 -11.61 15.32 -1.21
C ASN A 57 -12.20 16.70 -1.44
N GLU A 58 -13.52 16.80 -1.62
CA GLU A 58 -14.23 18.08 -1.76
C GLU A 58 -14.14 18.92 -0.49
N ALA A 59 -14.34 18.30 0.67
CA ALA A 59 -14.25 18.99 1.97
C ALA A 59 -12.82 19.52 2.24
N GLU A 60 -11.81 18.87 1.71
CA GLU A 60 -10.40 19.27 1.81
C GLU A 60 -9.95 20.20 0.65
N GLY A 61 -10.86 20.61 -0.21
CA GLY A 61 -10.61 21.57 -1.31
C GLY A 61 -9.99 20.96 -2.57
N VAL A 62 -9.98 19.64 -2.71
CA VAL A 62 -9.52 18.94 -3.91
C VAL A 62 -10.73 18.63 -4.80
N GLY A 63 -11.07 19.57 -5.68
CA GLY A 63 -12.21 19.46 -6.60
C GLY A 63 -11.98 18.60 -7.86
N LEU A 64 -11.03 17.65 -7.80
CA LEU A 64 -10.73 16.75 -8.91
C LEU A 64 -11.57 15.48 -8.82
N ASN A 65 -12.18 15.08 -9.95
CA ASN A 65 -12.79 13.76 -10.06
C ASN A 65 -11.74 12.65 -10.07
N LYS A 66 -12.18 11.39 -10.05
CA LYS A 66 -11.28 10.23 -9.96
C LYS A 66 -10.23 10.21 -11.08
N ASP A 67 -10.63 10.42 -12.33
CA ASP A 67 -9.71 10.36 -13.47
C ASP A 67 -8.68 11.49 -13.42
N GLN A 68 -9.13 12.70 -13.10
CA GLN A 68 -8.26 13.87 -12.92
C GLN A 68 -7.25 13.67 -11.78
N ARG A 69 -7.63 12.99 -10.70
CA ARG A 69 -6.68 12.66 -9.61
C ARG A 69 -5.58 11.71 -10.08
N TYR A 70 -5.88 10.72 -10.93
CA TYR A 70 -4.85 9.85 -11.51
C TYR A 70 -3.97 10.57 -12.51
N GLU A 71 -4.55 11.45 -13.36
CA GLU A 71 -3.77 12.30 -14.27
C GLU A 71 -2.82 13.23 -13.49
N ALA A 72 -3.32 13.93 -12.48
CA ALA A 72 -2.50 14.81 -11.64
C ALA A 72 -1.38 14.00 -10.89
N MET A 73 -1.69 12.81 -10.42
CA MET A 73 -0.71 11.92 -9.77
C MET A 73 0.39 11.50 -10.74
N GLU A 74 0.07 11.19 -11.99
CA GLU A 74 1.05 10.84 -13.01
C GLU A 74 2.01 12.00 -13.26
N GLU A 75 1.48 13.22 -13.47
CA GLU A 75 2.29 14.43 -13.64
C GLU A 75 3.17 14.73 -12.41
N GLU A 76 2.65 14.55 -11.19
CA GLU A 76 3.43 14.74 -9.96
C GLU A 76 4.61 13.77 -9.86
N VAL A 77 4.38 12.49 -10.21
CA VAL A 77 5.45 11.49 -10.21
C VAL A 77 6.51 11.81 -11.25
N GLU A 78 6.11 12.22 -12.46
CA GLU A 78 7.03 12.62 -13.52
C GLU A 78 7.85 13.85 -13.12
N ILE A 79 7.22 14.86 -12.56
CA ILE A 79 7.88 16.08 -12.07
C ILE A 79 8.88 15.73 -10.96
N CYS A 80 8.47 14.93 -9.97
CA CYS A 80 9.37 14.50 -8.89
C CYS A 80 10.59 13.74 -9.43
N LYS A 81 10.37 12.77 -10.32
CA LYS A 81 11.45 11.99 -10.95
C LYS A 81 12.38 12.90 -11.75
N ALA A 82 11.86 13.82 -12.55
CA ALA A 82 12.63 14.77 -13.32
C ALA A 82 13.51 15.66 -12.41
N LEU A 83 12.93 16.21 -11.35
CA LEU A 83 13.64 17.06 -10.39
C LEU A 83 14.75 16.32 -9.62
N TRP A 84 14.56 15.03 -9.32
CA TRP A 84 15.57 14.22 -8.61
C TRP A 84 16.67 13.68 -9.52
N SER A 85 16.36 13.49 -10.81
CA SER A 85 17.32 12.93 -11.77
C SER A 85 18.14 13.99 -12.49
N THR A 86 17.68 15.25 -12.50
CA THR A 86 18.32 16.35 -13.21
C THR A 86 19.09 17.24 -12.25
N GLN A 87 20.36 17.49 -12.53
CA GLN A 87 21.16 18.46 -11.75
C GLN A 87 20.92 19.93 -12.17
N GLY A 88 19.94 20.16 -13.02
CA GLY A 88 19.62 21.45 -13.59
C GLY A 88 18.19 21.90 -13.32
N LYS A 89 17.73 22.76 -14.19
CA LYS A 89 16.37 23.28 -14.17
C LYS A 89 15.46 22.43 -15.04
N VAL A 90 14.24 22.20 -14.56
CA VAL A 90 13.21 21.40 -15.22
C VAL A 90 12.08 22.33 -15.71
N ASP A 91 11.78 22.24 -16.97
CA ASP A 91 10.54 22.75 -17.56
C ASP A 91 9.56 21.60 -17.72
N TYR A 92 8.29 21.80 -17.35
CA TYR A 92 7.25 20.78 -17.47
C TYR A 92 5.94 21.46 -17.93
N VAL A 93 5.30 20.89 -18.93
CA VAL A 93 4.00 21.36 -19.43
C VAL A 93 3.04 20.19 -19.43
N GLY A 94 2.13 20.17 -18.49
CA GLY A 94 1.08 19.18 -18.32
C GLY A 94 -0.31 19.82 -18.32
N ARG A 95 -1.30 19.01 -18.05
CA ARG A 95 -2.69 19.45 -17.92
C ARG A 95 -2.96 20.12 -16.57
N HIS A 96 -2.32 19.57 -15.51
CA HIS A 96 -2.51 20.00 -14.12
C HIS A 96 -1.37 20.89 -13.65
N TYR A 97 -0.15 20.70 -14.15
CA TYR A 97 1.03 21.42 -13.71
C TYR A 97 1.80 22.02 -14.88
N ASN A 98 2.22 23.29 -14.72
CA ASN A 98 3.10 23.98 -15.64
C ASN A 98 4.26 24.60 -14.87
N LEU A 99 5.47 24.12 -15.13
CA LEU A 99 6.68 24.55 -14.44
C LEU A 99 7.64 25.19 -15.43
N LYS A 100 8.30 26.25 -15.00
CA LYS A 100 9.33 26.93 -15.76
C LYS A 100 10.57 27.06 -14.91
N GLN A 101 11.68 26.46 -15.38
CA GLN A 101 12.98 26.49 -14.71
C GLN A 101 12.93 26.06 -13.24
N ALA A 102 12.05 25.09 -12.94
CA ALA A 102 11.92 24.54 -11.59
C ALA A 102 13.20 23.78 -11.19
N HIS A 103 13.60 23.91 -9.95
CA HIS A 103 14.76 23.21 -9.40
C HIS A 103 14.57 22.96 -7.90
N ILE A 104 15.33 22.02 -7.37
CA ILE A 104 15.40 21.71 -5.95
C ILE A 104 16.85 21.88 -5.47
N GLY A 105 17.01 22.34 -4.21
CA GLY A 105 18.35 22.50 -3.61
C GLY A 105 18.92 21.18 -3.10
N PRO A 106 18.20 20.39 -2.29
CA PRO A 106 18.74 19.13 -1.79
C PRO A 106 18.73 18.06 -2.88
N GLU A 107 19.88 17.37 -3.02
CA GLU A 107 19.94 16.16 -3.87
C GLU A 107 19.23 15.01 -3.19
N ILE A 108 18.73 14.08 -3.98
CA ILE A 108 18.18 12.82 -3.46
C ILE A 108 19.32 11.88 -3.05
N TYR A 109 19.19 11.23 -1.89
CA TYR A 109 20.21 10.30 -1.38
C TYR A 109 20.11 8.93 -2.08
N GLN A 110 18.92 8.40 -2.21
CA GLN A 110 18.68 7.13 -2.90
C GLN A 110 18.86 7.28 -4.41
N LYS A 111 19.41 6.28 -5.07
CA LYS A 111 19.62 6.31 -6.52
C LYS A 111 18.83 5.18 -7.18
N PRO A 112 18.07 5.45 -8.26
CA PRO A 112 17.89 6.79 -8.86
C PRO A 112 17.05 7.73 -7.99
N PHE A 113 16.12 7.24 -7.18
CA PHE A 113 15.23 7.97 -6.26
C PHE A 113 14.50 6.99 -5.32
N PRO A 114 13.77 7.48 -4.28
CA PRO A 114 12.96 6.64 -3.40
C PRO A 114 11.91 5.83 -4.15
N LYS A 115 11.67 4.60 -3.71
CA LYS A 115 10.70 3.71 -4.34
C LYS A 115 9.27 4.23 -4.22
N PHE A 116 8.52 4.10 -5.30
CA PHE A 116 7.10 4.37 -5.37
C PHE A 116 6.29 3.07 -5.19
N TYR A 117 5.35 3.13 -4.27
CA TYR A 117 4.31 2.12 -4.06
C TYR A 117 2.97 2.68 -4.53
N LEU A 118 2.15 1.87 -5.14
CA LEU A 118 0.79 2.22 -5.49
C LEU A 118 -0.10 0.99 -5.37
N GLY A 119 -1.24 1.16 -4.76
CA GLY A 119 -2.26 0.13 -4.67
C GLY A 119 -3.58 0.59 -5.30
N GLY A 120 -4.39 -0.37 -5.69
CA GLY A 120 -5.72 -0.10 -6.21
C GLY A 120 -6.17 -1.14 -7.25
N GLY A 121 -7.48 -1.36 -7.31
CA GLY A 121 -8.09 -2.35 -8.22
C GLY A 121 -8.65 -1.77 -9.51
N SER A 122 -8.48 -0.46 -9.79
CA SER A 122 -8.98 0.16 -11.02
C SER A 122 -7.96 0.07 -12.15
N SER A 123 -8.44 0.17 -13.38
CA SER A 123 -7.57 0.20 -14.57
C SER A 123 -6.59 1.37 -14.54
N GLN A 124 -7.02 2.54 -14.06
CA GLN A 124 -6.15 3.71 -13.91
C GLN A 124 -5.02 3.45 -12.91
N ALA A 125 -5.33 2.80 -11.77
CA ALA A 125 -4.30 2.43 -10.79
C ALA A 125 -3.31 1.41 -11.36
N ALA A 126 -3.79 0.42 -12.10
CA ALA A 126 -2.95 -0.58 -12.75
C ALA A 126 -2.03 0.07 -13.78
N GLU A 127 -2.58 0.95 -14.64
CA GLU A 127 -1.83 1.64 -15.69
C GLU A 127 -0.73 2.54 -15.10
N LEU A 128 -1.09 3.37 -14.12
CA LEU A 128 -0.12 4.24 -13.44
C LEU A 128 0.97 3.44 -12.72
N SER A 129 0.57 2.33 -12.10
CA SER A 129 1.51 1.44 -11.41
C SER A 129 2.47 0.78 -12.41
N ALA A 130 1.97 0.28 -13.54
CA ALA A 130 2.78 -0.30 -14.59
C ALA A 130 3.82 0.67 -15.16
N LYS A 131 3.44 1.95 -15.32
CA LYS A 131 4.33 3.01 -15.80
C LYS A 131 5.36 3.47 -14.76
N HIS A 132 4.96 3.61 -13.50
CA HIS A 132 5.71 4.45 -12.56
C HIS A 132 6.09 3.79 -11.23
N SER A 133 5.36 2.75 -10.78
CA SER A 133 5.59 2.18 -9.44
C SER A 133 6.69 1.13 -9.43
N ASP A 134 7.43 1.08 -8.32
CA ASP A 134 8.39 0.00 -8.05
C ASP A 134 7.70 -1.19 -7.40
N VAL A 135 6.57 -0.96 -6.71
CA VAL A 135 5.76 -2.00 -6.10
C VAL A 135 4.28 -1.73 -6.29
N HIS A 136 3.55 -2.68 -6.87
CA HIS A 136 2.09 -2.68 -6.85
C HIS A 136 1.56 -3.43 -5.64
N LEU A 137 0.70 -2.79 -4.84
CA LEU A 137 0.10 -3.36 -3.64
C LEU A 137 -1.30 -3.88 -3.93
N PHE A 138 -1.48 -5.19 -3.90
CA PHE A 138 -2.80 -5.82 -3.98
C PHE A 138 -3.48 -5.82 -2.60
N TRP A 139 -4.80 -5.75 -2.59
CA TRP A 139 -5.56 -6.10 -1.40
C TRP A 139 -5.70 -7.62 -1.29
N GLY A 140 -5.92 -8.11 -0.08
CA GLY A 140 -6.06 -9.54 0.17
C GLY A 140 -7.12 -10.19 -0.71
N ASP A 141 -6.76 -11.29 -1.32
CA ASP A 141 -7.58 -12.17 -2.15
C ASP A 141 -7.00 -13.59 -2.06
N SER A 142 -7.62 -14.58 -2.69
CA SER A 142 -7.08 -15.93 -2.75
C SER A 142 -5.71 -15.94 -3.46
N VAL A 143 -4.83 -16.85 -3.07
CA VAL A 143 -3.47 -16.97 -3.63
C VAL A 143 -3.50 -17.13 -5.14
N GLY A 144 -4.40 -17.97 -5.67
CA GLY A 144 -4.55 -18.18 -7.10
C GLY A 144 -4.98 -16.91 -7.85
N ARG A 145 -5.86 -16.09 -7.24
CA ARG A 145 -6.27 -14.82 -7.85
C ARG A 145 -5.12 -13.82 -7.86
N ILE A 146 -4.35 -13.73 -6.77
CA ILE A 146 -3.17 -12.86 -6.72
C ILE A 146 -2.11 -13.29 -7.73
N GLN A 147 -1.90 -14.59 -7.92
CA GLN A 147 -0.99 -15.10 -8.96
C GLN A 147 -1.40 -14.65 -10.36
N THR A 148 -2.70 -14.72 -10.68
CA THR A 148 -3.23 -14.20 -11.96
C THR A 148 -3.02 -12.68 -12.06
N ASN A 149 -3.34 -11.92 -11.02
CA ASN A 149 -3.17 -10.47 -11.01
C ASN A 149 -1.70 -10.06 -11.18
N ILE A 150 -0.74 -10.82 -10.64
CA ILE A 150 0.69 -10.60 -10.85
C ILE A 150 1.06 -10.78 -12.33
N ALA A 151 0.55 -11.84 -12.97
CA ALA A 151 0.80 -12.08 -14.39
C ALA A 151 0.22 -10.97 -15.27
N ASP A 152 -1.02 -10.53 -14.99
CA ASP A 152 -1.68 -9.44 -15.69
C ASP A 152 -0.91 -8.11 -15.54
N MET A 153 -0.45 -7.80 -14.32
CA MET A 153 0.35 -6.59 -14.06
C MET A 153 1.72 -6.62 -14.75
N ARG A 154 2.39 -7.78 -14.82
CA ARG A 154 3.63 -7.93 -15.57
C ARG A 154 3.40 -7.73 -17.06
N ALA A 155 2.35 -8.32 -17.62
CA ALA A 155 1.98 -8.14 -19.02
C ALA A 155 1.64 -6.67 -19.35
N LEU A 156 1.01 -5.95 -18.41
CA LEU A 156 0.76 -4.52 -18.55
C LEU A 156 2.06 -3.71 -18.49
N ALA A 157 2.94 -4.00 -17.53
CA ALA A 157 4.23 -3.34 -17.37
C ALA A 157 5.17 -3.58 -18.57
N ALA A 158 5.06 -4.72 -19.24
CA ALA A 158 5.81 -5.03 -20.46
C ALA A 158 5.56 -4.03 -21.60
N LYS A 159 4.36 -3.43 -21.67
CA LYS A 159 4.06 -2.37 -22.64
C LYS A 159 4.97 -1.13 -22.45
N TYR A 160 5.54 -0.97 -21.26
CA TYR A 160 6.44 0.12 -20.88
C TYR A 160 7.90 -0.35 -20.67
N GLY A 161 8.22 -1.61 -21.04
CA GLY A 161 9.54 -2.21 -20.83
C GLY A 161 9.91 -2.36 -19.35
N ARG A 162 8.92 -2.58 -18.46
CA ARG A 162 9.11 -2.60 -17.02
C ARG A 162 8.67 -3.90 -16.32
N GLU A 163 8.43 -4.96 -17.05
CA GLU A 163 7.98 -6.26 -16.54
C GLU A 163 8.89 -6.84 -15.45
N GLU A 164 10.21 -6.60 -15.56
CA GLU A 164 11.21 -7.03 -14.57
C GLU A 164 11.46 -6.00 -13.45
N ASN A 165 10.97 -4.77 -13.64
CA ASN A 165 11.21 -3.66 -12.71
C ASN A 165 10.03 -3.38 -11.78
N ILE A 166 8.90 -4.05 -11.97
CA ILE A 166 7.74 -3.95 -11.09
C ILE A 166 7.72 -5.11 -10.09
N GLY A 167 7.69 -4.80 -8.82
CA GLY A 167 7.50 -5.76 -7.75
C GLY A 167 6.06 -5.79 -7.23
N PHE A 168 5.76 -6.75 -6.37
CA PHE A 168 4.41 -6.98 -5.88
C PHE A 168 4.36 -7.08 -4.37
N GLY A 169 3.28 -6.59 -3.79
CA GLY A 169 3.04 -6.68 -2.37
C GLY A 169 1.57 -6.80 -2.02
N MET A 170 1.32 -7.08 -0.76
CA MET A 170 -0.02 -7.32 -0.23
C MET A 170 -0.36 -6.31 0.87
N ARG A 171 -1.60 -5.82 0.86
CA ARG A 171 -2.20 -5.09 1.96
C ARG A 171 -3.20 -6.01 2.67
N LEU A 172 -2.85 -6.43 3.88
CA LEU A 172 -3.61 -7.39 4.69
C LEU A 172 -3.75 -6.88 6.13
N GLN A 173 -4.71 -7.46 6.83
CA GLN A 173 -4.75 -7.40 8.29
C GLN A 173 -4.16 -8.69 8.86
N ILE A 174 -3.73 -8.67 10.12
CA ILE A 174 -3.25 -9.87 10.80
C ILE A 174 -3.76 -9.86 12.25
N ILE A 175 -4.16 -11.02 12.73
CA ILE A 175 -4.48 -11.31 14.13
C ILE A 175 -3.73 -12.59 14.50
N CYS A 176 -2.60 -12.42 15.19
CA CYS A 176 -1.76 -13.53 15.62
C CYS A 176 -1.86 -13.70 17.14
N ARG A 177 -2.16 -14.92 17.59
CA ARG A 177 -2.17 -15.31 19.02
C ARG A 177 -1.39 -16.60 19.21
N GLU A 178 -1.12 -16.97 20.45
CA GLU A 178 -0.39 -18.22 20.75
C GLU A 178 -1.12 -19.45 20.20
N THR A 179 -2.45 -19.43 20.23
CA THR A 179 -3.29 -20.51 19.71
C THR A 179 -4.26 -19.99 18.62
N GLU A 180 -4.63 -20.89 17.72
CA GLU A 180 -5.65 -20.59 16.70
C GLU A 180 -7.00 -20.18 17.33
N GLN A 181 -7.39 -20.86 18.41
CA GLN A 181 -8.64 -20.58 19.11
C GLN A 181 -8.67 -19.17 19.68
N GLU A 182 -7.60 -18.70 20.30
CA GLU A 182 -7.48 -17.31 20.80
C GLU A 182 -7.52 -16.30 19.66
N ALA A 183 -6.83 -16.58 18.56
CA ALA A 183 -6.83 -15.70 17.40
C ALA A 183 -8.25 -15.51 16.83
N TRP A 184 -9.00 -16.59 16.65
CA TRP A 184 -10.39 -16.53 16.21
C TRP A 184 -11.32 -15.87 17.21
N GLY A 185 -11.12 -16.08 18.52
CA GLY A 185 -11.88 -15.39 19.57
C GLY A 185 -11.73 -13.87 19.50
N VAL A 186 -10.51 -13.39 19.21
CA VAL A 186 -10.26 -11.95 18.98
C VAL A 186 -10.92 -11.47 17.70
N ALA A 187 -10.78 -12.19 16.59
CA ALA A 187 -11.38 -11.84 15.30
C ALA A 187 -12.90 -11.68 15.40
N GLU A 188 -13.58 -12.67 15.97
CA GLU A 188 -15.02 -12.64 16.21
C GLU A 188 -15.44 -11.51 17.18
N GLY A 189 -14.61 -11.26 18.19
CA GLY A 189 -14.82 -10.16 19.15
C GLY A 189 -14.86 -8.80 18.48
N LEU A 190 -14.04 -8.55 17.47
CA LEU A 190 -13.98 -7.27 16.75
C LEU A 190 -15.26 -6.93 15.99
N VAL A 191 -16.05 -7.92 15.60
CA VAL A 191 -17.27 -7.71 14.80
C VAL A 191 -18.56 -7.98 15.58
N ARG A 192 -18.46 -8.49 16.79
CA ARG A 192 -19.62 -8.92 17.62
C ARG A 192 -20.62 -7.82 17.90
N SER A 193 -20.16 -6.59 18.10
CA SER A 193 -21.00 -5.44 18.45
C SER A 193 -21.42 -4.59 17.26
N VAL A 194 -21.06 -4.98 16.03
CA VAL A 194 -21.41 -4.21 14.83
C VAL A 194 -22.88 -4.36 14.50
N THR A 195 -23.62 -3.25 14.54
CA THR A 195 -25.04 -3.21 14.21
C THR A 195 -25.28 -3.27 12.70
N ASP A 196 -26.51 -3.65 12.30
CA ASP A 196 -26.87 -3.68 10.88
C ASP A 196 -26.84 -2.26 10.26
N GLU A 197 -27.23 -1.25 11.05
CA GLU A 197 -27.12 0.16 10.64
C GLU A 197 -25.67 0.56 10.31
N GLN A 198 -24.70 0.16 11.14
CA GLN A 198 -23.29 0.40 10.88
C GLN A 198 -22.79 -0.30 9.62
N LYS A 199 -23.24 -1.54 9.37
CA LYS A 199 -22.92 -2.27 8.12
C LYS A 199 -23.46 -1.56 6.90
N ASP A 200 -24.68 -1.04 6.97
CA ASP A 200 -25.32 -0.33 5.85
C ASP A 200 -24.63 1.01 5.56
N ILE A 201 -24.21 1.75 6.60
CA ILE A 201 -23.41 2.97 6.45
C ILE A 201 -22.11 2.67 5.71
N ILE A 202 -21.37 1.64 6.14
CA ILE A 202 -20.12 1.23 5.50
C ILE A 202 -20.34 0.84 4.05
N LYS A 203 -21.38 0.05 3.78
CA LYS A 203 -21.73 -0.41 2.43
C LYS A 203 -22.03 0.76 1.49
N THR A 204 -22.78 1.76 1.97
CA THR A 204 -23.19 2.91 1.19
C THR A 204 -22.04 3.87 0.88
N HIS A 205 -21.24 4.23 1.90
CA HIS A 205 -20.14 5.18 1.74
C HIS A 205 -19.02 4.69 0.82
N PHE A 206 -18.84 3.37 0.68
CA PHE A 206 -17.76 2.79 -0.12
C PHE A 206 -18.28 1.95 -1.30
N ALA A 207 -19.53 2.21 -1.74
CA ALA A 207 -20.15 1.49 -2.84
C ALA A 207 -19.36 1.60 -4.16
N ASN A 208 -18.74 2.75 -4.44
CA ASN A 208 -18.03 3.04 -5.68
C ASN A 208 -16.55 2.58 -5.68
N SER A 209 -16.05 2.01 -4.58
CA SER A 209 -14.68 1.51 -4.54
C SER A 209 -14.58 0.12 -5.11
N VAL A 210 -13.87 -0.04 -6.25
CA VAL A 210 -13.61 -1.34 -6.90
C VAL A 210 -12.99 -2.35 -5.94
N ALA A 211 -12.04 -1.93 -5.13
CA ALA A 211 -11.39 -2.80 -4.16
C ALA A 211 -12.36 -3.25 -3.04
N ASN A 212 -13.23 -2.36 -2.55
CA ASN A 212 -14.25 -2.74 -1.56
C ASN A 212 -15.33 -3.66 -2.18
N GLN A 213 -15.69 -3.43 -3.45
CA GLN A 213 -16.60 -4.35 -4.18
C GLN A 213 -15.98 -5.74 -4.27
N ARG A 214 -14.68 -5.84 -4.61
CA ARG A 214 -14.00 -7.14 -4.71
C ARG A 214 -13.97 -7.88 -3.38
N VAL A 215 -13.67 -7.21 -2.28
CA VAL A 215 -13.67 -7.87 -0.95
C VAL A 215 -15.07 -8.37 -0.56
N ARG A 216 -16.14 -7.68 -0.96
CA ARG A 216 -17.52 -8.18 -0.79
C ARG A 216 -17.79 -9.41 -1.64
N GLN A 217 -17.37 -9.39 -2.91
CA GLN A 217 -17.49 -10.56 -3.80
C GLN A 217 -16.75 -11.78 -3.25
N LEU A 218 -15.57 -11.59 -2.63
CA LEU A 218 -14.88 -12.69 -1.96
C LEU A 218 -15.72 -13.34 -0.86
N ALA A 219 -16.42 -12.55 -0.04
CA ALA A 219 -17.29 -13.06 0.98
C ALA A 219 -18.52 -13.81 0.40
N GLU A 220 -18.98 -13.41 -0.78
CA GLU A 220 -20.06 -14.10 -1.52
C GLU A 220 -19.55 -15.40 -2.17
N GLU A 221 -18.35 -15.41 -2.75
CA GLU A 221 -17.74 -16.55 -3.43
C GLU A 221 -17.30 -17.67 -2.47
N TYR A 222 -16.68 -17.30 -1.36
CA TYR A 222 -16.02 -18.23 -0.43
C TYR A 222 -16.69 -18.31 0.95
N GLY A 223 -17.69 -17.48 1.23
CA GLY A 223 -18.16 -17.22 2.58
C GLY A 223 -17.17 -16.32 3.33
N GLU A 224 -17.24 -16.31 4.65
CA GLU A 224 -16.37 -15.45 5.45
C GLU A 224 -14.89 -15.93 5.50
N LYS A 225 -14.64 -17.19 5.19
CA LYS A 225 -13.28 -17.77 5.18
C LYS A 225 -12.84 -18.10 3.75
N ILE A 226 -11.93 -17.33 3.21
CA ILE A 226 -11.32 -17.56 1.89
C ILE A 226 -10.44 -18.82 1.92
N SER A 227 -9.78 -19.06 3.04
CA SER A 227 -8.98 -20.23 3.37
C SER A 227 -9.03 -20.46 4.88
N PRO A 228 -8.47 -21.55 5.41
CA PRO A 228 -8.52 -21.84 6.86
C PRO A 228 -8.11 -20.64 7.75
N ASN A 229 -7.11 -19.88 7.33
CA ASN A 229 -6.55 -18.75 8.08
C ASN A 229 -6.78 -17.38 7.45
N MET A 230 -7.64 -17.26 6.44
CA MET A 230 -7.96 -15.97 5.80
C MET A 230 -9.45 -15.67 5.93
N TRP A 231 -9.75 -14.51 6.51
CA TRP A 231 -11.09 -14.11 6.90
C TRP A 231 -11.48 -12.75 6.33
N THR A 232 -12.71 -12.61 5.83
CA THR A 232 -13.28 -11.37 5.30
C THR A 232 -14.20 -10.65 6.28
N GLY A 233 -14.54 -11.28 7.42
CA GLY A 233 -15.57 -10.79 8.34
C GLY A 233 -15.30 -9.40 8.92
N LEU A 234 -14.04 -8.95 8.96
CA LEU A 234 -13.70 -7.59 9.39
C LEU A 234 -14.34 -6.51 8.51
N THR A 235 -14.71 -6.81 7.27
CA THR A 235 -15.41 -5.89 6.36
C THR A 235 -16.77 -5.45 6.88
N LYS A 236 -17.34 -6.20 7.83
CA LYS A 236 -18.58 -5.84 8.54
C LYS A 236 -18.38 -4.64 9.47
N ALA A 237 -17.17 -4.48 10.00
CA ALA A 237 -16.84 -3.45 10.99
C ALA A 237 -16.13 -2.23 10.38
N ARG A 238 -15.49 -2.38 9.21
CA ARG A 238 -14.75 -1.28 8.59
C ARG A 238 -14.62 -1.44 7.08
N PRO A 239 -14.54 -0.31 6.35
CA PRO A 239 -14.17 -0.32 4.93
C PRO A 239 -12.67 -0.53 4.74
N GLY A 240 -12.28 -0.78 3.50
CA GLY A 240 -10.86 -0.87 3.12
C GLY A 240 -10.36 -2.31 3.03
N ALA A 241 -9.05 -2.52 3.12
CA ALA A 241 -8.42 -3.83 3.04
C ALA A 241 -8.83 -4.69 4.26
N GLY A 242 -9.96 -5.35 4.16
CA GLY A 242 -10.60 -6.07 5.26
C GLY A 242 -10.32 -7.57 5.29
N VAL A 243 -9.45 -8.08 4.42
CA VAL A 243 -8.99 -9.48 4.50
C VAL A 243 -7.95 -9.61 5.60
N VAL A 244 -8.19 -10.55 6.50
CA VAL A 244 -7.41 -10.75 7.72
C VAL A 244 -6.78 -12.15 7.72
N ILE A 245 -5.50 -12.23 8.05
CA ILE A 245 -4.85 -13.48 8.42
C ILE A 245 -5.12 -13.72 9.91
N VAL A 246 -5.72 -14.86 10.25
CA VAL A 246 -6.09 -15.22 11.63
C VAL A 246 -5.49 -16.58 11.98
N GLY A 247 -4.68 -16.65 13.02
CA GLY A 247 -4.10 -17.91 13.43
C GLY A 247 -2.99 -17.81 14.46
N ASN A 248 -2.36 -18.94 14.72
CA ASN A 248 -1.12 -19.01 15.49
C ASN A 248 0.09 -18.56 14.63
N PRO A 249 1.29 -18.41 15.20
CA PRO A 249 2.46 -17.92 14.47
C PRO A 249 2.79 -18.72 13.21
N GLU A 250 2.73 -20.04 13.26
CA GLU A 250 3.04 -20.93 12.15
C GLU A 250 2.00 -20.79 11.01
N GLN A 251 0.73 -20.69 11.37
CA GLN A 251 -0.36 -20.49 10.42
C GLN A 251 -0.27 -19.11 9.73
N CYS A 252 0.04 -18.08 10.49
CA CYS A 252 0.26 -16.74 9.97
C CYS A 252 1.48 -16.70 9.02
N ALA A 253 2.59 -17.31 9.42
CA ALA A 253 3.79 -17.39 8.59
C ALA A 253 3.53 -18.18 7.30
N LYS A 254 2.84 -19.34 7.40
CA LYS A 254 2.48 -20.15 6.23
C LYS A 254 1.60 -19.39 5.24
N THR A 255 0.60 -18.66 5.72
CA THR A 255 -0.27 -17.87 4.86
C THR A 255 0.50 -16.77 4.12
N LEU A 256 1.44 -16.10 4.79
CA LEU A 256 2.31 -15.10 4.15
C LEU A 256 3.29 -15.76 3.18
N GLN A 257 3.81 -16.95 3.51
CA GLN A 257 4.70 -17.72 2.64
C GLN A 257 4.04 -18.07 1.31
N ASP A 258 2.75 -18.43 1.32
CA ASP A 258 2.02 -18.74 0.10
C ASP A 258 2.02 -17.55 -0.89
N TYR A 259 1.96 -16.30 -0.39
CA TYR A 259 2.10 -15.11 -1.24
C TYR A 259 3.56 -14.83 -1.64
N ILE A 260 4.52 -15.11 -0.77
CA ILE A 260 5.95 -15.00 -1.09
C ILE A 260 6.30 -15.93 -2.25
N ASP A 261 5.79 -17.15 -2.23
CA ASP A 261 6.08 -18.19 -3.23
C ASP A 261 5.56 -17.83 -4.62
N ILE A 262 4.46 -17.10 -4.72
CA ILE A 262 3.94 -16.59 -6.00
C ILE A 262 4.55 -15.25 -6.44
N GLY A 263 5.49 -14.68 -5.66
CA GLY A 263 6.27 -13.50 -6.05
C GLY A 263 5.94 -12.19 -5.33
N CYS A 264 5.13 -12.21 -4.28
CA CYS A 264 5.00 -11.06 -3.40
C CYS A 264 6.22 -10.93 -2.49
N HIS A 265 6.78 -9.72 -2.38
CA HIS A 265 7.96 -9.44 -1.54
C HIS A 265 7.76 -8.28 -0.56
N SER A 266 6.59 -7.65 -0.58
CA SER A 266 6.25 -6.53 0.31
C SER A 266 4.91 -6.76 0.98
N PHE A 267 4.84 -6.55 2.29
CA PHE A 267 3.60 -6.74 3.05
C PHE A 267 3.31 -5.50 3.89
N CYS A 268 2.17 -4.88 3.65
CA CYS A 268 1.63 -3.82 4.48
C CYS A 268 0.61 -4.45 5.43
N LEU A 269 1.04 -4.81 6.63
CA LEU A 269 0.22 -5.46 7.63
C LEU A 269 -0.32 -4.45 8.65
N SER A 270 -1.52 -4.67 9.13
CA SER A 270 -2.11 -3.94 10.25
C SER A 270 -2.85 -4.89 11.18
N GLY A 271 -3.00 -4.49 12.43
CA GLY A 271 -3.75 -5.27 13.41
C GLY A 271 -4.50 -4.38 14.40
N TYR A 272 -5.15 -4.99 15.37
CA TYR A 272 -5.95 -4.36 16.41
C TYR A 272 -5.52 -4.93 17.78
N LEU A 273 -4.81 -4.15 18.65
CA LEU A 273 -4.22 -2.82 18.40
C LEU A 273 -2.97 -2.91 17.54
N HIS A 274 -2.62 -1.84 16.81
CA HIS A 274 -1.52 -1.87 15.84
C HIS A 274 -0.14 -2.11 16.45
N ASP A 275 0.17 -1.50 17.57
CA ASP A 275 1.43 -1.63 18.29
C ASP A 275 1.62 -3.06 18.84
N GLU A 276 0.59 -3.60 19.48
CA GLU A 276 0.61 -4.96 20.01
C GLU A 276 0.76 -6.00 18.90
N GLU A 277 0.03 -5.86 17.77
CA GLU A 277 0.15 -6.78 16.65
C GLU A 277 1.52 -6.66 15.94
N ALA A 278 2.08 -5.45 15.87
CA ALA A 278 3.43 -5.26 15.34
C ALA A 278 4.48 -5.97 16.23
N GLU A 279 4.31 -5.91 17.56
CA GLU A 279 5.18 -6.62 18.49
C GLU A 279 5.05 -8.15 18.35
N ARG A 280 3.82 -8.66 18.30
CA ARG A 280 3.55 -10.10 18.08
C ARG A 280 4.12 -10.59 16.75
N PHE A 281 3.87 -9.85 15.67
CA PHE A 281 4.43 -10.15 14.36
C PHE A 281 5.97 -10.20 14.40
N GLY A 282 6.59 -9.19 15.01
CA GLY A 282 8.04 -9.09 15.13
C GLY A 282 8.66 -10.23 15.93
N LYS A 283 7.99 -10.67 16.99
CA LYS A 283 8.49 -11.73 17.89
C LYS A 283 8.17 -13.14 17.39
N TRP A 284 7.01 -13.36 16.80
CA TRP A 284 6.49 -14.71 16.57
C TRP A 284 6.47 -15.10 15.08
N VAL A 285 6.04 -14.22 14.19
CA VAL A 285 5.82 -14.56 12.78
C VAL A 285 7.06 -14.26 11.93
N ARG A 286 7.65 -13.07 12.12
CA ARG A 286 8.81 -12.64 11.34
C ARG A 286 9.99 -13.59 11.41
N PRO A 287 10.42 -14.14 12.56
CA PRO A 287 11.52 -15.10 12.62
C PRO A 287 11.29 -16.33 11.76
N LEU A 288 10.06 -16.88 11.74
CA LEU A 288 9.69 -18.04 10.93
C LEU A 288 9.84 -17.75 9.43
N LEU A 289 9.40 -16.56 9.00
CA LEU A 289 9.57 -16.15 7.61
C LEU A 289 11.04 -15.94 7.21
N PHE A 290 11.88 -15.42 8.11
CA PHE A 290 13.32 -15.29 7.87
C PHE A 290 14.00 -16.65 7.73
N GLU A 291 13.66 -17.62 8.57
CA GLU A 291 14.19 -18.96 8.49
C GLU A 291 13.83 -19.66 7.17
N GLN A 292 12.60 -19.44 6.69
CA GLN A 292 12.12 -20.01 5.43
C GLN A 292 12.68 -19.29 4.19
N ASN A 293 13.11 -18.03 4.31
CA ASN A 293 13.54 -17.18 3.18
C ASN A 293 14.90 -16.49 3.44
N PRO A 294 15.98 -17.21 3.74
CA PRO A 294 17.25 -16.61 4.16
C PRO A 294 17.85 -15.65 3.10
N ASP A 295 17.63 -15.95 1.82
CA ASP A 295 18.17 -15.14 0.72
C ASP A 295 17.27 -13.97 0.29
N ARG A 296 15.98 -14.02 0.62
CA ARG A 296 14.98 -13.02 0.20
C ARG A 296 14.74 -11.94 1.26
N MET A 297 14.88 -12.28 2.54
CA MET A 297 14.59 -11.41 3.67
C MET A 297 15.81 -10.58 4.07
N LYS A 298 16.45 -9.91 3.13
CA LYS A 298 17.48 -8.92 3.46
C LYS A 298 16.79 -7.67 3.98
N PHE A 299 17.34 -7.08 5.05
CA PHE A 299 16.93 -5.76 5.51
C PHE A 299 17.13 -4.76 4.36
N ILE A 300 16.02 -4.28 3.82
CA ILE A 300 16.01 -3.28 2.78
C ILE A 300 16.19 -1.91 3.43
#